data_e2abb3a67f0990e284d1e6e1659706fc
#
_entry.id   e2abb3a67f0990e284d1e6e1659706fc
#
_cell.length_a   1.000
_cell.length_b   1.000
_cell.length_c   1.000
_cell.angle_alpha   90.00
_cell.angle_beta   90.00
_cell.angle_gamma   90.00
#
_symmetry.space_group_name_H-M   'P 1'
#
loop_
_entity.id
_entity.type
_entity.pdbx_description
1 polymer ?
#
loop_
_entity_poly.entity_id
_entity_poly.type
_entity_poly.pdbx_seq_one_letter_code
_entity_poly.pdbx_strand_id
1 'polypeptide(L)'
;MRRETKQMTLSDNTIQEAFKNDWHTCFYQPKVQPSVEKVTGVEALFRLDIPEEGIFAPGVFIDRAFALGYEEEIFFTVLEQSLTEIKSLSVHLNLAVNVSNKVLANPDNVEKVRELLWNASFKAEQLTFELSENDQLDEQLCEQIKRFKSLGVRISIDDFGIGYSDINKVMGLNVDEVKFDKSIVNSIEPACSDLVKRTLAYCKESGIETVAEGVEDTDTRQLIHQLGFDSYQGFLYSKPLPLTDLRFVM
;
A
#
# COMPACT_ATOMS: atom_id res chain seq x y z
N MET A 1 25.09 -27.21 8.87
CA MET A 1 23.69 -27.25 9.33
C MET A 1 23.19 -25.80 9.42
N ARG A 2 22.46 -25.31 8.41
CA ARG A 2 21.75 -24.03 8.49
C ARG A 2 20.56 -24.26 9.40
N ARG A 3 20.48 -23.51 10.51
CA ARG A 3 19.27 -23.47 11.34
C ARG A 3 18.21 -22.77 10.50
N GLU A 4 17.17 -23.49 10.09
CA GLU A 4 15.94 -22.89 9.61
C GLU A 4 15.39 -22.00 10.74
N THR A 5 15.44 -20.70 10.54
CA THR A 5 14.68 -19.76 11.38
C THR A 5 13.23 -20.03 11.10
N LYS A 6 12.58 -20.76 11.99
CA LYS A 6 11.13 -20.95 11.98
C LYS A 6 10.50 -19.56 11.96
N GLN A 7 9.90 -19.18 10.84
CA GLN A 7 9.18 -17.93 10.73
C GLN A 7 8.09 -17.98 11.79
N MET A 8 8.12 -17.05 12.74
CA MET A 8 7.17 -17.04 13.87
C MET A 8 5.81 -16.63 13.27
N THR A 9 4.88 -17.58 13.20
CA THR A 9 3.50 -17.32 12.78
C THR A 9 2.60 -17.37 13.99
N LEU A 10 1.65 -16.45 14.06
CA LEU A 10 0.65 -16.44 15.13
C LEU A 10 -0.31 -17.63 14.97
N SER A 11 -0.80 -18.16 16.09
CA SER A 11 -1.79 -19.23 16.08
C SER A 11 -3.18 -18.68 15.70
N ASP A 12 -4.05 -19.55 15.16
CA ASP A 12 -5.44 -19.19 14.86
C ASP A 12 -6.16 -18.60 16.05
N ASN A 13 -5.99 -19.23 17.22
CA ASN A 13 -6.62 -18.77 18.45
C ASN A 13 -6.14 -17.36 18.85
N THR A 14 -4.84 -17.09 18.73
CA THR A 14 -4.28 -15.75 19.00
C THR A 14 -4.86 -14.71 18.05
N ILE A 15 -4.97 -15.06 16.77
CA ILE A 15 -5.56 -14.16 15.76
C ILE A 15 -7.04 -13.90 16.08
N GLN A 16 -7.83 -14.94 16.35
CA GLN A 16 -9.25 -14.80 16.68
C GLN A 16 -9.48 -13.98 17.95
N GLU A 17 -8.67 -14.20 19.00
CA GLU A 17 -8.77 -13.39 20.22
C GLU A 17 -8.36 -11.92 19.95
N ALA A 18 -7.39 -11.67 19.09
CA ALA A 18 -6.99 -10.31 18.73
C ALA A 18 -8.13 -9.54 18.03
N PHE A 19 -8.83 -10.16 17.07
CA PHE A 19 -9.99 -9.55 16.42
C PHE A 19 -11.16 -9.38 17.37
N LYS A 20 -11.46 -10.37 18.19
CA LYS A 20 -12.56 -10.31 19.17
C LYS A 20 -12.40 -9.19 20.21
N ASN A 21 -11.16 -8.81 20.53
CA ASN A 21 -10.86 -7.82 21.56
C ASN A 21 -10.33 -6.49 20.95
N ASP A 22 -10.42 -6.30 19.64
CA ASP A 22 -9.93 -5.11 18.93
C ASP A 22 -8.44 -4.80 19.21
N TRP A 23 -7.60 -5.83 19.33
CA TRP A 23 -6.16 -5.69 19.54
C TRP A 23 -5.45 -5.42 18.20
N HIS A 24 -5.76 -4.31 17.62
CA HIS A 24 -5.18 -3.88 16.34
C HIS A 24 -4.95 -2.38 16.31
N THR A 25 -4.08 -1.96 15.40
CA THR A 25 -3.75 -0.56 15.18
C THR A 25 -3.21 -0.35 13.76
N CYS A 26 -3.15 0.90 13.31
CA CYS A 26 -2.52 1.28 12.06
C CYS A 26 -1.15 1.90 12.31
N PHE A 27 -0.18 1.51 11.49
CA PHE A 27 1.09 2.20 11.33
C PHE A 27 1.10 2.87 9.95
N TYR A 28 1.84 3.94 9.81
CA TYR A 28 1.88 4.74 8.61
C TYR A 28 3.30 4.82 8.09
N GLN A 29 3.50 4.52 6.80
CA GLN A 29 4.78 4.69 6.16
C GLN A 29 4.74 5.88 5.20
N PRO A 30 5.61 6.90 5.39
CA PRO A 30 5.61 8.08 4.56
C PRO A 30 6.02 7.80 3.12
N LYS A 31 5.29 8.42 2.17
CA LYS A 31 5.67 8.62 0.77
C LYS A 31 6.25 10.03 0.63
N VAL A 32 7.48 10.13 0.12
CA VAL A 32 8.22 11.40 -0.02
C VAL A 32 8.32 11.77 -1.48
N GLN A 33 7.93 13.00 -1.80
CA GLN A 33 8.13 13.54 -3.14
C GLN A 33 9.47 14.28 -3.21
N PRO A 34 10.44 13.79 -4.00
CA PRO A 34 11.81 14.29 -4.00
C PRO A 34 11.95 15.72 -4.50
N SER A 35 11.07 16.16 -5.42
CA SER A 35 11.10 17.52 -5.98
C SER A 35 10.85 18.63 -4.96
N VAL A 36 10.15 18.30 -3.86
CA VAL A 36 9.82 19.25 -2.77
C VAL A 36 10.36 18.81 -1.41
N GLU A 37 11.01 17.62 -1.36
CA GLU A 37 11.54 17.00 -0.12
C GLU A 37 10.49 16.96 1.02
N LYS A 38 9.24 16.62 0.67
CA LYS A 38 8.12 16.61 1.61
C LYS A 38 7.40 15.28 1.58
N VAL A 39 6.84 14.92 2.73
CA VAL A 39 5.86 13.85 2.82
C VAL A 39 4.56 14.34 2.18
N THR A 40 4.12 13.66 1.14
CA THR A 40 2.89 13.99 0.39
C THR A 40 1.78 12.98 0.60
N GLY A 41 2.13 11.81 1.13
CA GLY A 41 1.19 10.75 1.43
C GLY A 41 1.75 9.75 2.43
N VAL A 42 0.91 8.84 2.82
CA VAL A 42 1.26 7.72 3.70
C VAL A 42 0.55 6.45 3.24
N GLU A 43 1.21 5.32 3.43
CA GLU A 43 0.58 4.01 3.35
C GLU A 43 0.17 3.56 4.75
N ALA A 44 -1.12 3.18 4.91
CA ALA A 44 -1.64 2.63 6.16
C ALA A 44 -1.42 1.12 6.21
N LEU A 45 -0.76 0.68 7.26
CA LEU A 45 -0.30 -0.68 7.45
C LEU A 45 -0.90 -1.27 8.72
N PHE A 46 -1.75 -2.29 8.57
CA PHE A 46 -2.38 -2.99 9.69
C PHE A 46 -1.36 -3.63 10.61
N ARG A 47 -1.61 -3.60 11.91
CA ARG A 47 -0.81 -4.26 12.95
C ARG A 47 -1.73 -4.94 13.94
N LEU A 48 -1.34 -6.10 14.49
CA LEU A 48 -1.92 -6.59 15.72
C LEU A 48 -1.10 -6.08 16.90
N ASP A 49 -1.78 -5.52 17.90
CA ASP A 49 -1.18 -5.02 19.15
C ASP A 49 -1.66 -5.89 20.31
N ILE A 50 -0.98 -7.01 20.51
CA ILE A 50 -1.38 -8.04 21.46
C ILE A 50 -0.83 -7.68 22.84
N PRO A 51 -1.66 -7.52 23.87
CA PRO A 51 -1.22 -7.22 25.22
C PRO A 51 -0.13 -8.18 25.71
N GLU A 52 0.93 -7.63 26.29
CA GLU A 52 2.10 -8.34 26.83
C GLU A 52 2.99 -9.01 25.77
N GLU A 53 2.50 -9.23 24.53
CA GLU A 53 3.28 -9.82 23.44
C GLU A 53 3.86 -8.76 22.49
N GLY A 54 3.17 -7.61 22.34
CA GLY A 54 3.62 -6.47 21.54
C GLY A 54 2.97 -6.39 20.17
N ILE A 55 3.63 -5.63 19.27
CA ILE A 55 3.10 -5.28 17.96
C ILE A 55 3.62 -6.24 16.90
N PHE A 56 2.71 -6.81 16.11
CA PHE A 56 3.00 -7.76 15.06
C PHE A 56 2.69 -7.16 13.68
N ALA A 57 3.65 -7.25 12.75
CA ALA A 57 3.48 -6.88 11.36
C ALA A 57 2.72 -7.97 10.57
N PRO A 58 2.04 -7.63 9.46
CA PRO A 58 1.19 -8.54 8.69
C PRO A 58 1.86 -9.85 8.28
N GLY A 59 3.14 -9.83 7.92
CA GLY A 59 3.88 -11.01 7.44
C GLY A 59 3.89 -12.23 8.38
N VAL A 60 3.45 -12.10 9.63
CA VAL A 60 3.39 -13.22 10.57
C VAL A 60 1.97 -13.76 10.81
N PHE A 61 0.94 -13.09 10.26
CA PHE A 61 -0.44 -13.48 10.53
C PHE A 61 -1.42 -13.26 9.35
N ILE A 62 -1.11 -12.41 8.37
CA ILE A 62 -2.11 -11.91 7.40
C ILE A 62 -2.74 -13.04 6.56
N ASP A 63 -1.93 -13.94 6.01
CA ASP A 63 -2.43 -15.06 5.22
C ASP A 63 -3.38 -15.95 6.04
N ARG A 64 -3.04 -16.12 7.32
CA ARG A 64 -3.86 -16.92 8.21
C ARG A 64 -5.14 -16.19 8.62
N ALA A 65 -5.08 -14.89 8.85
CA ALA A 65 -6.27 -14.07 9.10
C ALA A 65 -7.23 -14.10 7.91
N PHE A 66 -6.71 -14.02 6.68
CA PHE A 66 -7.50 -14.14 5.45
C PHE A 66 -8.15 -15.53 5.33
N ALA A 67 -7.41 -16.60 5.62
CA ALA A 67 -7.96 -17.96 5.65
C ALA A 67 -9.04 -18.16 6.73
N LEU A 68 -9.01 -17.38 7.82
CA LEU A 68 -10.02 -17.35 8.87
C LEU A 68 -11.22 -16.42 8.54
N GLY A 69 -11.16 -15.68 7.43
CA GLY A 69 -12.26 -14.85 6.94
C GLY A 69 -12.22 -13.37 7.34
N TYR A 70 -11.14 -12.90 7.98
CA TYR A 70 -11.00 -11.51 8.47
C TYR A 70 -10.61 -10.48 7.41
N GLU A 71 -10.54 -10.84 6.14
CA GLU A 71 -10.02 -10.01 5.05
C GLU A 71 -10.78 -8.68 4.89
N GLU A 72 -12.13 -8.75 4.84
CA GLU A 72 -12.98 -7.56 4.71
C GLU A 72 -12.95 -6.72 5.99
N GLU A 73 -12.93 -7.37 7.15
CA GLU A 73 -12.83 -6.70 8.45
C GLU A 73 -11.51 -5.92 8.58
N ILE A 74 -10.38 -6.53 8.19
CA ILE A 74 -9.07 -5.86 8.17
C ILE A 74 -9.13 -4.61 7.28
N PHE A 75 -9.64 -4.74 6.07
CA PHE A 75 -9.72 -3.62 5.14
C PHE A 75 -10.52 -2.46 5.72
N PHE A 76 -11.73 -2.70 6.22
CA PHE A 76 -12.58 -1.64 6.75
C PHE A 76 -12.04 -1.04 8.04
N THR A 77 -11.43 -1.85 8.90
CA THR A 77 -10.75 -1.36 10.11
C THR A 77 -9.62 -0.40 9.75
N VAL A 78 -8.74 -0.78 8.82
CA VAL A 78 -7.65 0.09 8.35
C VAL A 78 -8.21 1.37 7.73
N LEU A 79 -9.19 1.25 6.86
CA LEU A 79 -9.77 2.40 6.18
C LEU A 79 -10.40 3.38 7.16
N GLU A 80 -11.27 2.93 8.05
CA GLU A 80 -11.99 3.77 9.01
C GLU A 80 -11.03 4.47 9.99
N GLN A 81 -10.09 3.70 10.57
CA GLN A 81 -9.10 4.26 11.47
C GLN A 81 -8.21 5.28 10.77
N SER A 82 -7.66 4.93 9.60
CA SER A 82 -6.71 5.80 8.90
C SER A 82 -7.38 7.07 8.35
N LEU A 83 -8.62 7.01 7.85
CA LEU A 83 -9.36 8.19 7.43
C LEU A 83 -9.52 9.19 8.59
N THR A 84 -9.87 8.68 9.78
CA THR A 84 -10.05 9.51 10.98
C THR A 84 -8.73 10.09 11.45
N GLU A 85 -7.69 9.26 11.53
CA GLU A 85 -6.38 9.64 12.04
C GLU A 85 -5.66 10.62 11.12
N ILE A 86 -5.61 10.37 9.82
CA ILE A 86 -4.95 11.27 8.86
C ILE A 86 -5.71 12.59 8.75
N LYS A 87 -7.04 12.56 8.82
CA LYS A 87 -7.83 13.80 8.87
C LYS A 87 -7.55 14.64 10.10
N SER A 88 -7.18 14.05 11.23
CA SER A 88 -6.82 14.76 12.45
C SER A 88 -5.52 15.57 12.35
N LEU A 89 -4.69 15.26 11.35
CA LEU A 89 -3.47 16.01 11.07
C LEU A 89 -3.82 17.34 10.40
N SER A 90 -3.11 18.40 10.76
CA SER A 90 -3.31 19.76 10.20
C SER A 90 -2.69 19.90 8.79
N VAL A 91 -2.37 18.81 8.13
CA VAL A 91 -1.76 18.76 6.79
C VAL A 91 -2.59 17.90 5.85
N HIS A 92 -2.48 18.21 4.56
CA HIS A 92 -3.12 17.39 3.53
C HIS A 92 -2.16 16.29 3.10
N LEU A 93 -2.51 15.04 3.39
CA LEU A 93 -1.78 13.86 2.95
C LEU A 93 -2.68 12.97 2.09
N ASN A 94 -2.09 12.35 1.09
CA ASN A 94 -2.71 11.23 0.40
C ASN A 94 -2.61 9.99 1.31
N LEU A 95 -3.64 9.16 1.30
CA LEU A 95 -3.72 7.91 2.07
C LEU A 95 -3.76 6.74 1.11
N ALA A 96 -2.85 5.81 1.26
CA ALA A 96 -2.88 4.54 0.53
C ALA A 96 -3.28 3.40 1.50
N VAL A 97 -4.11 2.50 1.01
CA VAL A 97 -4.62 1.34 1.76
C VAL A 97 -4.58 0.12 0.86
N ASN A 98 -3.98 -0.95 1.38
CA ASN A 98 -3.97 -2.25 0.70
C ASN A 98 -5.37 -2.83 0.61
N VAL A 99 -5.77 -3.32 -0.56
CA VAL A 99 -7.08 -3.92 -0.81
C VAL A 99 -6.95 -5.23 -1.57
N SER A 100 -7.72 -6.24 -1.18
CA SER A 100 -7.75 -7.51 -1.89
C SER A 100 -8.85 -7.57 -2.94
N ASN A 101 -8.69 -8.48 -3.90
CA ASN A 101 -9.68 -8.75 -4.92
C ASN A 101 -11.05 -9.13 -4.34
N LYS A 102 -11.07 -9.85 -3.23
CA LYS A 102 -12.31 -10.26 -2.57
C LYS A 102 -13.10 -9.06 -2.04
N VAL A 103 -12.40 -8.09 -1.45
CA VAL A 103 -13.01 -6.84 -0.96
C VAL A 103 -13.51 -6.00 -2.13
N LEU A 104 -12.70 -5.86 -3.18
CA LEU A 104 -13.09 -5.10 -4.38
C LEU A 104 -14.26 -5.74 -5.13
N ALA A 105 -14.30 -7.07 -5.24
CA ALA A 105 -15.34 -7.78 -5.98
C ALA A 105 -16.74 -7.66 -5.35
N ASN A 106 -16.84 -7.32 -4.06
CA ASN A 106 -18.12 -7.13 -3.40
C ASN A 106 -18.74 -5.77 -3.79
N PRO A 107 -19.85 -5.75 -4.55
CA PRO A 107 -20.45 -4.51 -5.07
C PRO A 107 -20.97 -3.56 -3.98
N ASP A 108 -21.29 -4.09 -2.79
CA ASP A 108 -21.80 -3.31 -1.66
C ASP A 108 -20.68 -2.45 -1.02
N ASN A 109 -19.42 -2.83 -1.22
CA ASN A 109 -18.29 -2.12 -0.62
C ASN A 109 -18.05 -0.75 -1.25
N VAL A 110 -18.49 -0.51 -2.48
CA VAL A 110 -18.44 0.83 -3.10
C VAL A 110 -19.24 1.84 -2.27
N GLU A 111 -20.44 1.45 -1.83
CA GLU A 111 -21.29 2.30 -1.03
C GLU A 111 -20.74 2.49 0.39
N LYS A 112 -20.27 1.44 1.02
CA LYS A 112 -19.61 1.52 2.34
C LYS A 112 -18.41 2.48 2.32
N VAL A 113 -17.55 2.39 1.31
CA VAL A 113 -16.40 3.30 1.14
C VAL A 113 -16.88 4.74 0.95
N ARG A 114 -17.89 4.97 0.14
CA ARG A 114 -18.50 6.30 -0.06
C ARG A 114 -18.98 6.90 1.26
N GLU A 115 -19.68 6.12 2.07
CA GLU A 115 -20.17 6.54 3.39
C GLU A 115 -19.02 6.88 4.35
N LEU A 116 -17.97 6.06 4.40
CA LEU A 116 -16.79 6.32 5.25
C LEU A 116 -16.08 7.61 4.84
N LEU A 117 -15.87 7.82 3.55
CA LEU A 117 -15.27 9.06 3.02
C LEU A 117 -16.12 10.30 3.39
N TRP A 118 -17.44 10.18 3.25
CA TRP A 118 -18.37 11.25 3.62
C TRP A 118 -18.31 11.56 5.12
N ASN A 119 -18.41 10.54 5.97
CA ASN A 119 -18.41 10.70 7.42
C ASN A 119 -17.08 11.27 7.94
N ALA A 120 -15.95 10.85 7.37
CA ALA A 120 -14.64 11.42 7.68
C ALA A 120 -14.40 12.80 7.05
N SER A 121 -15.29 13.28 6.17
CA SER A 121 -15.04 14.47 5.33
C SER A 121 -13.69 14.38 4.61
N PHE A 122 -13.34 13.19 4.12
CA PHE A 122 -12.09 12.91 3.41
C PHE A 122 -12.36 12.93 1.90
N LYS A 123 -11.46 13.55 1.13
CA LYS A 123 -11.63 13.62 -0.33
C LYS A 123 -11.24 12.30 -0.96
N ALA A 124 -12.10 11.76 -1.82
CA ALA A 124 -11.87 10.48 -2.49
C ALA A 124 -10.57 10.48 -3.33
N GLU A 125 -10.23 11.63 -3.94
CA GLU A 125 -9.02 11.79 -4.75
C GLU A 125 -7.71 11.70 -3.93
N GLN A 126 -7.82 11.77 -2.60
CA GLN A 126 -6.70 11.58 -1.68
C GLN A 126 -6.58 10.13 -1.18
N LEU A 127 -7.54 9.26 -1.49
CA LEU A 127 -7.50 7.84 -1.16
C LEU A 127 -7.02 7.02 -2.36
N THR A 128 -6.01 6.19 -2.14
CA THR A 128 -5.49 5.23 -3.12
C THR A 128 -5.70 3.81 -2.60
N PHE A 129 -6.27 2.94 -3.42
CA PHE A 129 -6.30 1.50 -3.16
C PHE A 129 -5.11 0.84 -3.85
N GLU A 130 -4.32 0.09 -3.10
CA GLU A 130 -3.16 -0.65 -3.58
C GLU A 130 -3.53 -2.11 -3.82
N LEU A 131 -3.39 -2.57 -5.08
CA LEU A 131 -3.64 -3.93 -5.52
C LEU A 131 -2.32 -4.62 -5.82
N SER A 132 -2.17 -5.87 -5.41
CA SER A 132 -0.99 -6.66 -5.76
C SER A 132 -0.88 -6.90 -7.27
N GLU A 133 0.34 -6.82 -7.82
CA GLU A 133 0.60 -7.20 -9.20
C GLU A 133 0.14 -8.62 -9.52
N ASN A 134 0.22 -9.55 -8.56
CA ASN A 134 -0.14 -10.95 -8.74
C ASN A 134 -1.64 -11.22 -8.76
N ASP A 135 -2.46 -10.23 -8.45
CA ASP A 135 -3.92 -10.35 -8.47
C ASP A 135 -4.44 -10.65 -9.87
N GLN A 136 -5.26 -11.70 -9.98
CA GLN A 136 -5.94 -12.00 -11.24
C GLN A 136 -7.14 -11.06 -11.41
N LEU A 137 -7.13 -10.36 -12.53
CA LEU A 137 -8.17 -9.38 -12.86
C LEU A 137 -9.11 -10.01 -13.87
N ASP A 138 -10.31 -10.33 -13.42
CA ASP A 138 -11.39 -10.70 -14.29
C ASP A 138 -12.24 -9.48 -14.69
N GLU A 139 -13.19 -9.66 -15.59
CA GLU A 139 -14.04 -8.61 -16.11
C GLU A 139 -14.91 -7.98 -15.00
N GLN A 140 -15.37 -8.81 -14.05
CA GLN A 140 -16.18 -8.35 -12.92
C GLN A 140 -15.38 -7.43 -12.00
N LEU A 141 -14.15 -7.79 -11.68
CA LEU A 141 -13.27 -6.97 -10.85
C LEU A 141 -12.92 -5.66 -11.52
N CYS A 142 -12.62 -5.69 -12.83
CA CYS A 142 -12.39 -4.47 -13.61
C CYS A 142 -13.58 -3.50 -13.57
N GLU A 143 -14.80 -4.03 -13.57
CA GLU A 143 -16.01 -3.20 -13.45
C GLU A 143 -16.15 -2.56 -12.05
N GLN A 144 -15.85 -3.32 -10.99
CA GLN A 144 -15.85 -2.77 -9.64
C GLN A 144 -14.76 -1.69 -9.45
N ILE A 145 -13.57 -1.91 -9.98
CA ILE A 145 -12.50 -0.90 -9.98
C ILE A 145 -12.99 0.41 -10.64
N LYS A 146 -13.67 0.34 -11.78
CA LYS A 146 -14.26 1.54 -12.42
C LYS A 146 -15.27 2.26 -11.52
N ARG A 147 -16.05 1.52 -10.75
CA ARG A 147 -17.01 2.10 -9.80
C ARG A 147 -16.29 2.86 -8.68
N PHE A 148 -15.22 2.29 -8.08
CA PHE A 148 -14.40 3.00 -7.11
C PHE A 148 -13.73 4.24 -7.72
N LYS A 149 -13.20 4.13 -8.93
CA LYS A 149 -12.65 5.30 -9.65
C LYS A 149 -13.71 6.38 -9.92
N SER A 150 -14.95 6.00 -10.15
CA SER A 150 -16.06 6.96 -10.33
C SER A 150 -16.40 7.72 -9.04
N LEU A 151 -16.05 7.21 -7.86
CA LEU A 151 -16.08 7.96 -6.60
C LEU A 151 -14.94 8.98 -6.48
N GLY A 152 -13.89 8.84 -7.29
CA GLY A 152 -12.65 9.61 -7.21
C GLY A 152 -11.49 8.84 -6.55
N VAL A 153 -11.72 7.61 -6.06
CA VAL A 153 -10.65 6.79 -5.46
C VAL A 153 -9.61 6.44 -6.52
N ARG A 154 -8.34 6.59 -6.17
CA ARG A 154 -7.19 6.26 -7.02
C ARG A 154 -6.85 4.78 -6.88
N ILE A 155 -6.27 4.22 -7.92
CA ILE A 155 -5.82 2.83 -7.98
C ILE A 155 -4.31 2.77 -8.19
N SER A 156 -3.61 2.02 -7.36
CA SER A 156 -2.18 1.72 -7.48
C SER A 156 -1.96 0.23 -7.70
N ILE A 157 -0.98 -0.11 -8.52
CA ILE A 157 -0.44 -1.47 -8.60
C ILE A 157 0.77 -1.53 -7.69
N ASP A 158 0.73 -2.46 -6.74
CA ASP A 158 1.80 -2.71 -5.77
C ASP A 158 2.70 -3.89 -6.20
N ASP A 159 3.92 -3.91 -5.66
CA ASP A 159 4.92 -4.96 -5.89
C ASP A 159 5.29 -5.15 -7.38
N PHE A 160 5.19 -4.10 -8.21
CA PHE A 160 5.52 -4.20 -9.64
C PHE A 160 6.98 -4.59 -9.82
N GLY A 161 7.19 -5.70 -10.56
CA GLY A 161 8.52 -6.22 -10.88
C GLY A 161 8.89 -7.51 -10.19
N ILE A 162 8.03 -8.04 -9.29
CA ILE A 162 8.22 -9.35 -8.68
C ILE A 162 7.64 -10.42 -9.62
N GLY A 163 8.48 -11.06 -10.42
CA GLY A 163 8.06 -12.16 -11.30
C GLY A 163 7.95 -11.78 -12.77
N TYR A 164 6.87 -12.17 -13.44
CA TYR A 164 6.60 -11.83 -14.84
C TYR A 164 5.78 -10.55 -14.91
N SER A 165 6.41 -9.41 -14.59
CA SER A 165 5.73 -8.12 -14.64
C SER A 165 5.20 -7.84 -16.04
N ASP A 166 3.89 -7.72 -16.13
CA ASP A 166 3.20 -7.45 -17.37
C ASP A 166 2.71 -5.99 -17.42
N ILE A 167 3.43 -5.15 -18.14
CA ILE A 167 3.02 -3.77 -18.39
C ILE A 167 1.60 -3.70 -18.98
N ASN A 168 1.13 -4.75 -19.68
CA ASN A 168 -0.22 -4.76 -20.23
C ASN A 168 -1.29 -4.73 -19.13
N LYS A 169 -0.99 -5.23 -17.92
CA LYS A 169 -1.87 -5.13 -16.77
C LYS A 169 -2.03 -3.66 -16.33
N VAL A 170 -0.93 -2.94 -16.24
CA VAL A 170 -0.93 -1.49 -15.96
C VAL A 170 -1.73 -0.74 -17.04
N MET A 171 -1.51 -1.09 -18.31
CA MET A 171 -2.22 -0.48 -19.45
C MET A 171 -3.72 -0.77 -19.45
N GLY A 172 -4.12 -2.00 -19.06
CA GLY A 172 -5.53 -2.45 -19.11
C GLY A 172 -6.41 -1.89 -18.00
N LEU A 173 -5.83 -1.52 -16.85
CA LEU A 173 -6.58 -1.12 -15.66
C LEU A 173 -6.80 0.39 -15.52
N ASN A 174 -6.20 1.21 -16.37
CA ASN A 174 -6.24 2.68 -16.20
C ASN A 174 -5.91 3.08 -14.75
N VAL A 175 -4.76 2.62 -14.25
CA VAL A 175 -4.29 2.91 -12.89
C VAL A 175 -3.77 4.34 -12.76
N ASP A 176 -3.69 4.83 -11.53
CA ASP A 176 -3.23 6.19 -11.21
C ASP A 176 -1.79 6.19 -10.68
N GLU A 177 -1.32 5.04 -10.17
CA GLU A 177 0.01 4.88 -9.57
C GLU A 177 0.56 3.47 -9.82
N VAL A 178 1.89 3.34 -9.92
CA VAL A 178 2.62 2.06 -9.93
C VAL A 178 3.76 2.14 -8.92
N LYS A 179 3.80 1.19 -7.98
CA LYS A 179 4.85 1.04 -6.98
C LYS A 179 5.83 -0.03 -7.45
N PHE A 180 7.09 0.33 -7.59
CA PHE A 180 8.16 -0.57 -8.01
C PHE A 180 8.80 -1.19 -6.79
N ASP A 181 8.72 -2.53 -6.69
CA ASP A 181 9.27 -3.28 -5.55
C ASP A 181 10.78 -3.05 -5.37
N LYS A 182 11.21 -3.13 -4.11
CA LYS A 182 12.61 -2.95 -3.70
C LYS A 182 13.58 -3.89 -4.42
N SER A 183 13.16 -5.08 -4.84
CA SER A 183 14.01 -6.02 -5.56
C SER A 183 14.41 -5.48 -6.92
N ILE A 184 13.51 -4.75 -7.57
CA ILE A 184 13.77 -4.02 -8.81
C ILE A 184 14.64 -2.80 -8.53
N VAL A 185 14.27 -2.01 -7.53
CA VAL A 185 14.98 -0.76 -7.18
C VAL A 185 16.42 -1.04 -6.77
N ASN A 186 16.67 -2.12 -6.02
CA ASN A 186 18.00 -2.50 -5.54
C ASN A 186 18.84 -3.33 -6.54
N SER A 187 18.19 -3.91 -7.57
CA SER A 187 18.87 -4.74 -8.57
C SER A 187 18.94 -4.10 -9.95
N ILE A 188 19.00 -2.76 -10.02
CA ILE A 188 19.13 -2.03 -11.29
C ILE A 188 20.50 -2.29 -11.92
N GLU A 189 20.74 -3.57 -12.28
CA GLU A 189 21.78 -3.96 -13.23
C GLU A 189 21.31 -3.65 -14.66
N PRO A 190 22.24 -3.54 -15.63
CA PRO A 190 21.90 -3.15 -17.02
C PRO A 190 20.74 -3.93 -17.67
N ALA A 191 20.51 -5.18 -17.27
CA ALA A 191 19.46 -6.03 -17.82
C ALA A 191 18.05 -5.70 -17.29
N CYS A 192 17.91 -5.33 -16.01
CA CYS A 192 16.63 -4.89 -15.43
C CYS A 192 16.29 -3.44 -15.83
N SER A 193 17.30 -2.67 -16.23
CA SER A 193 17.14 -1.25 -16.55
C SER A 193 16.20 -1.00 -17.74
N ASP A 194 16.09 -1.93 -18.69
CA ASP A 194 15.23 -1.73 -19.87
C ASP A 194 13.74 -1.88 -19.56
N LEU A 195 13.34 -2.84 -18.73
CA LEU A 195 11.95 -2.98 -18.29
C LEU A 195 11.54 -1.74 -17.46
N VAL A 196 12.35 -1.39 -16.47
CA VAL A 196 12.10 -0.23 -15.61
C VAL A 196 11.98 1.04 -16.44
N LYS A 197 12.92 1.31 -17.34
CA LYS A 197 12.90 2.51 -18.22
C LYS A 197 11.68 2.56 -19.12
N ARG A 198 11.29 1.43 -19.72
CA ARG A 198 10.10 1.36 -20.58
C ARG A 198 8.83 1.61 -19.77
N THR A 199 8.73 1.01 -18.58
CA THR A 199 7.57 1.21 -17.71
C THR A 199 7.50 2.66 -17.22
N LEU A 200 8.62 3.25 -16.78
CA LEU A 200 8.67 4.65 -16.39
C LEU A 200 8.30 5.59 -17.54
N ALA A 201 8.79 5.32 -18.75
CA ALA A 201 8.44 6.12 -19.94
C ALA A 201 6.94 6.03 -20.22
N TYR A 202 6.37 4.83 -20.18
CA TYR A 202 4.93 4.63 -20.36
C TYR A 202 4.12 5.36 -19.28
N CYS A 203 4.48 5.19 -18.00
CA CYS A 203 3.80 5.86 -16.89
C CYS A 203 3.81 7.38 -17.08
N LYS A 204 4.95 7.95 -17.42
CA LYS A 204 5.10 9.38 -17.67
C LYS A 204 4.23 9.87 -18.84
N GLU A 205 4.20 9.13 -19.97
CA GLU A 205 3.36 9.46 -21.12
C GLU A 205 1.86 9.36 -20.83
N SER A 206 1.50 8.44 -19.94
CA SER A 206 0.11 8.16 -19.55
C SER A 206 -0.36 8.97 -18.33
N GLY A 207 0.52 9.76 -17.69
CA GLY A 207 0.21 10.52 -16.48
C GLY A 207 0.00 9.65 -15.24
N ILE A 208 0.63 8.45 -15.20
CA ILE A 208 0.61 7.52 -14.09
C ILE A 208 1.77 7.85 -13.16
N GLU A 209 1.51 8.06 -11.88
CA GLU A 209 2.54 8.31 -10.87
C GLU A 209 3.38 7.06 -10.58
N THR A 210 4.67 7.25 -10.29
CA THR A 210 5.60 6.17 -10.03
C THR A 210 6.22 6.29 -8.64
N VAL A 211 6.19 5.20 -7.88
CA VAL A 211 6.78 5.13 -6.54
C VAL A 211 7.92 4.12 -6.54
N ALA A 212 9.08 4.51 -6.05
CA ALA A 212 10.17 3.59 -5.77
C ALA A 212 10.12 3.15 -4.32
N GLU A 213 10.00 1.84 -4.09
CA GLU A 213 9.95 1.26 -2.77
C GLU A 213 11.29 0.75 -2.28
N GLY A 214 11.39 0.53 -0.96
CA GLY A 214 12.59 -0.03 -0.31
C GLY A 214 13.83 0.83 -0.49
N VAL A 215 13.68 2.13 -0.52
CA VAL A 215 14.80 3.08 -0.56
C VAL A 215 15.45 3.11 0.82
N GLU A 216 16.57 2.40 0.97
CA GLU A 216 17.22 2.22 2.27
C GLU A 216 18.51 3.04 2.43
N ASP A 217 19.11 3.50 1.33
CA ASP A 217 20.36 4.25 1.33
C ASP A 217 20.40 5.41 0.32
N THR A 218 21.40 6.26 0.44
CA THR A 218 21.59 7.46 -0.39
C THR A 218 21.98 7.14 -1.83
N ASP A 219 22.66 6.03 -2.08
CA ASP A 219 23.12 5.65 -3.41
C ASP A 219 21.91 5.17 -4.23
N THR A 220 21.06 4.34 -3.63
CA THR A 220 19.76 3.93 -4.20
C THR A 220 18.90 5.16 -4.47
N ARG A 221 18.78 6.10 -3.52
CA ARG A 221 18.05 7.36 -3.71
C ARG A 221 18.56 8.15 -4.91
N GLN A 222 19.89 8.27 -5.06
CA GLN A 222 20.47 9.02 -6.18
C GLN A 222 20.15 8.37 -7.53
N LEU A 223 20.20 7.04 -7.59
CA LEU A 223 19.90 6.27 -8.79
C LEU A 223 18.44 6.44 -9.23
N ILE A 224 17.48 6.24 -8.30
CA ILE A 224 16.05 6.40 -8.63
C ILE A 224 15.68 7.85 -8.97
N HIS A 225 16.39 8.82 -8.39
CA HIS A 225 16.24 10.22 -8.77
C HIS A 225 16.65 10.47 -10.23
N GLN A 226 17.76 9.88 -10.67
CA GLN A 226 18.21 9.98 -12.08
C GLN A 226 17.25 9.27 -13.05
N LEU A 227 16.55 8.23 -12.60
CA LEU A 227 15.54 7.51 -13.38
C LEU A 227 14.22 8.28 -13.48
N GLY A 228 13.98 9.26 -12.61
CA GLY A 228 12.84 10.17 -12.68
C GLY A 228 11.56 9.62 -12.07
N PHE A 229 11.65 8.84 -10.99
CA PHE A 229 10.49 8.46 -10.18
C PHE A 229 9.86 9.68 -9.50
N ASP A 230 8.53 9.65 -9.35
CA ASP A 230 7.76 10.77 -8.79
C ASP A 230 7.78 10.80 -7.27
N SER A 231 7.80 9.62 -6.62
CA SER A 231 7.78 9.47 -5.16
C SER A 231 8.66 8.32 -4.70
N TYR A 232 9.07 8.38 -3.44
CA TYR A 232 9.93 7.40 -2.78
C TYR A 232 9.32 6.93 -1.47
N GLN A 233 9.51 5.64 -1.17
CA GLN A 233 9.13 5.03 0.11
C GLN A 233 10.25 4.09 0.55
N GLY A 234 10.65 4.17 1.83
CA GLY A 234 11.68 3.28 2.36
C GLY A 234 12.29 3.76 3.68
N PHE A 235 13.15 2.91 4.24
CA PHE A 235 13.72 3.13 5.57
C PHE A 235 14.75 4.26 5.63
N LEU A 236 15.23 4.73 4.49
CA LEU A 236 16.04 5.95 4.42
C LEU A 236 15.27 7.16 4.96
N TYR A 237 13.95 7.20 4.73
CA TYR A 237 13.07 8.29 5.18
C TYR A 237 12.42 7.94 6.52
N SER A 238 11.71 6.83 6.56
CA SER A 238 11.08 6.33 7.78
C SER A 238 10.66 4.86 7.63
N LYS A 239 10.75 4.14 8.76
CA LYS A 239 9.99 2.89 8.91
C LYS A 239 8.51 3.22 9.12
N PRO A 240 7.59 2.24 8.97
CA PRO A 240 6.21 2.43 9.42
C PRO A 240 6.15 2.87 10.89
N LEU A 241 5.39 3.93 11.16
CA LEU A 241 5.29 4.59 12.47
C LEU A 241 3.83 4.68 12.93
N PRO A 242 3.55 4.66 14.24
CA PRO A 242 2.23 5.05 14.74
C PRO A 242 1.97 6.54 14.45
N LEU A 243 0.69 6.92 14.45
CA LEU A 243 0.28 8.31 14.15
C LEU A 243 1.00 9.35 15.02
N THR A 244 1.24 9.03 16.30
CA THR A 244 1.93 9.92 17.25
C THR A 244 3.31 10.34 16.76
N ASP A 245 4.03 9.41 16.13
CA ASP A 245 5.41 9.61 15.70
C ASP A 245 5.47 10.16 14.27
N LEU A 246 4.44 9.88 13.45
CA LEU A 246 4.33 10.42 12.10
C LEU A 246 4.42 11.95 12.06
N ARG A 247 3.88 12.64 13.08
CA ARG A 247 3.91 14.10 13.20
C ARG A 247 5.30 14.71 13.28
N PHE A 248 6.32 13.93 13.61
CA PHE A 248 7.71 14.39 13.73
C PHE A 248 8.54 14.19 12.45
N VAL A 249 8.00 13.47 11.46
CA VAL A 249 8.69 13.18 10.19
C VAL A 249 8.08 13.90 8.98
N MET A 250 7.00 14.66 9.22
CA MET A 250 6.30 15.45 8.20
C MET A 250 6.94 16.83 7.96
#